data_18892f4108ab5277c14a95aef94ae0e8
#
_entry.id   18892f4108ab5277c14a95aef94ae0e8
#
_cell.length_a   1.000
_cell.length_b   1.000
_cell.length_c   1.000
_cell.angle_alpha   90.00
_cell.angle_beta   90.00
_cell.angle_gamma   90.00
#
_symmetry.space_group_name_H-M   'P 1'
#
loop_
_entity.id
_entity.type
_entity.pdbx_description
1 polymer ?
#
loop_
_entity_poly.entity_id
_entity_poly.type
_entity_poly.pdbx_seq_one_letter_code
_entity_poly.pdbx_strand_id
1 'polypeptide(L)'
;MSVESLKDTKQKIIEPKKMGLLVENPVYKPFRYPWCYDAWLTQQRIHWLPEEVPLGDDVRDWQKNLSESEKNLLTQIFRFFTQADVEVNNCYLRHYTTVFKPTEVLMMMTAFASMETVHVAAYSHLLDTIGMPESEYSAFMKYKEMKDKYDYMQNFNVNSKEDIAKTVAVFSAFTEGLQLFASFAILLNFPRHNKMKGMGQIVTSVSYTHLTLPTTFGV
;
A
#
# COMPACT_ATOMS: atom_id res chain seq x y z
N MET A 1 -37.26 12.31 36.73
CA MET A 1 -36.55 13.08 35.69
C MET A 1 -37.55 13.38 34.60
N SER A 2 -37.83 14.66 34.35
CA SER A 2 -38.85 15.04 33.37
C SER A 2 -38.30 14.90 31.94
N VAL A 3 -39.21 14.70 30.98
CA VAL A 3 -38.92 14.57 29.55
C VAL A 3 -38.18 15.81 29.01
N GLU A 4 -38.37 16.98 29.61
CA GLU A 4 -37.64 18.22 29.30
C GLU A 4 -36.15 18.16 29.66
N SER A 5 -35.75 17.49 30.78
CA SER A 5 -34.36 17.28 31.16
C SER A 5 -33.58 16.47 30.16
N LEU A 6 -34.23 15.52 29.49
CA LEU A 6 -33.62 14.68 28.44
C LEU A 6 -33.46 15.41 27.08
N LYS A 7 -34.31 16.40 26.79
CA LYS A 7 -34.18 17.23 25.58
C LYS A 7 -33.02 18.22 25.71
N ASP A 8 -32.83 18.85 26.89
CA ASP A 8 -31.72 19.75 27.15
C ASP A 8 -30.35 19.03 27.10
N THR A 9 -30.29 17.77 27.55
CA THR A 9 -29.08 16.98 27.48
C THR A 9 -28.72 16.61 26.02
N LYS A 10 -29.72 16.36 25.15
CA LYS A 10 -29.48 16.07 23.73
C LYS A 10 -28.99 17.29 22.95
N GLN A 11 -29.42 18.51 23.27
CA GLN A 11 -28.96 19.71 22.58
C GLN A 11 -27.51 20.12 22.95
N LYS A 12 -27.00 19.77 24.13
CA LYS A 12 -25.63 20.08 24.55
C LYS A 12 -24.55 19.17 23.95
N ILE A 13 -24.91 18.08 23.29
CA ILE A 13 -23.95 17.08 22.77
C ILE A 13 -23.52 17.37 21.35
N ILE A 14 -24.17 18.27 20.61
CA ILE A 14 -23.91 18.47 19.17
C ILE A 14 -23.64 19.96 18.89
N GLU A 15 -22.54 20.49 19.37
CA GLU A 15 -21.85 21.53 18.65
C GLU A 15 -20.78 20.88 17.75
N PRO A 16 -20.83 21.08 16.43
CA PRO A 16 -19.81 20.58 15.53
C PRO A 16 -18.54 21.39 15.71
N LYS A 17 -17.74 21.05 16.74
CA LYS A 17 -16.40 21.61 16.90
C LYS A 17 -15.54 21.15 15.73
N LYS A 18 -15.11 22.13 14.92
CA LYS A 18 -14.09 22.07 13.86
C LYS A 18 -14.06 20.75 13.05
N MET A 19 -14.68 20.78 11.87
CA MET A 19 -14.53 19.71 10.90
C MET A 19 -13.11 19.72 10.31
N GLY A 20 -12.51 18.54 10.13
CA GLY A 20 -11.18 18.40 9.50
C GLY A 20 -10.62 16.99 9.65
N LEU A 21 -9.72 16.64 8.74
CA LEU A 21 -9.05 15.33 8.74
C LEU A 21 -8.19 15.09 9.99
N LEU A 22 -7.72 16.16 10.63
CA LEU A 22 -6.84 16.09 11.81
C LEU A 22 -7.61 16.26 13.14
N VAL A 23 -8.95 16.22 13.10
CA VAL A 23 -9.81 16.43 14.27
C VAL A 23 -10.63 15.17 14.55
N GLU A 24 -10.53 14.69 15.79
CA GLU A 24 -11.32 13.54 16.24
C GLU A 24 -12.82 13.78 16.11
N ASN A 25 -13.52 12.71 15.82
CA ASN A 25 -14.97 12.66 15.91
C ASN A 25 -15.36 11.83 17.14
N PRO A 26 -16.07 12.39 18.12
CA PRO A 26 -16.46 11.66 19.33
C PRO A 26 -17.49 10.55 19.04
N VAL A 27 -18.08 10.55 17.83
CA VAL A 27 -19.02 9.55 17.35
C VAL A 27 -18.57 9.05 15.97
N TYR A 28 -18.73 7.76 15.71
CA TYR A 28 -18.30 7.20 14.43
C TYR A 28 -19.27 7.53 13.27
N LYS A 29 -20.49 7.96 13.54
CA LYS A 29 -21.48 8.37 12.52
C LYS A 29 -22.13 9.70 12.91
N PRO A 30 -22.55 10.51 11.89
CA PRO A 30 -22.39 10.28 10.45
C PRO A 30 -20.94 10.37 9.99
N PHE A 31 -20.55 9.60 8.97
CA PHE A 31 -19.24 9.71 8.35
C PHE A 31 -19.08 11.09 7.70
N ARG A 32 -17.96 11.76 7.97
CA ARG A 32 -17.60 13.05 7.37
C ARG A 32 -17.02 12.90 5.98
N TYR A 33 -16.35 11.76 5.74
CA TYR A 33 -15.66 11.41 4.51
C TYR A 33 -16.17 10.05 3.99
N PRO A 34 -17.42 9.98 3.45
CA PRO A 34 -18.05 8.72 3.04
C PRO A 34 -17.20 7.94 2.04
N TRP A 35 -16.47 8.63 1.16
CA TRP A 35 -15.59 8.01 0.18
C TRP A 35 -14.46 7.17 0.84
N CYS A 36 -14.02 7.50 2.05
CA CYS A 36 -13.07 6.66 2.79
C CYS A 36 -13.71 5.33 3.22
N TYR A 37 -14.97 5.37 3.62
CA TYR A 37 -15.71 4.15 3.93
C TYR A 37 -15.93 3.29 2.66
N ASP A 38 -16.23 3.91 1.52
CA ASP A 38 -16.40 3.21 0.25
C ASP A 38 -15.08 2.58 -0.20
N ALA A 39 -13.96 3.27 -0.04
CA ALA A 39 -12.62 2.74 -0.33
C ALA A 39 -12.29 1.56 0.60
N TRP A 40 -12.55 1.68 1.91
CA TRP A 40 -12.42 0.56 2.84
C TRP A 40 -13.24 -0.65 2.39
N LEU A 41 -14.50 -0.44 2.04
CA LEU A 41 -15.41 -1.51 1.61
C LEU A 41 -14.91 -2.19 0.32
N THR A 42 -14.36 -1.42 -0.60
CA THR A 42 -13.75 -1.93 -1.83
C THR A 42 -12.59 -2.85 -1.51
N GLN A 43 -11.68 -2.45 -0.63
CA GLN A 43 -10.55 -3.28 -0.22
C GLN A 43 -11.00 -4.60 0.44
N GLN A 44 -12.06 -4.58 1.24
CA GLN A 44 -12.61 -5.81 1.84
C GLN A 44 -13.13 -6.81 0.78
N ARG A 45 -13.58 -6.32 -0.38
CA ARG A 45 -14.17 -7.14 -1.45
C ARG A 45 -13.15 -7.73 -2.43
N ILE A 46 -11.94 -7.19 -2.47
CA ILE A 46 -10.89 -7.59 -3.41
C ILE A 46 -9.75 -8.36 -2.73
N HIS A 47 -10.01 -8.93 -1.57
CA HIS A 47 -9.03 -9.73 -0.84
C HIS A 47 -8.63 -10.99 -1.63
N TRP A 48 -7.35 -11.32 -1.62
CA TRP A 48 -6.76 -12.50 -2.25
C TRP A 48 -5.58 -13.00 -1.41
N LEU A 49 -5.14 -14.25 -1.68
CA LEU A 49 -4.02 -14.85 -0.98
C LEU A 49 -2.95 -15.32 -1.98
N PRO A 50 -1.66 -15.24 -1.62
CA PRO A 50 -0.56 -15.64 -2.49
C PRO A 50 -0.64 -17.07 -3.01
N GLU A 51 -1.15 -18.01 -2.21
CA GLU A 51 -1.30 -19.42 -2.54
C GLU A 51 -2.28 -19.68 -3.69
N GLU A 52 -3.13 -18.73 -4.01
CA GLU A 52 -4.07 -18.82 -5.13
C GLU A 52 -3.35 -18.72 -6.49
N VAL A 53 -2.09 -18.27 -6.51
CA VAL A 53 -1.31 -18.07 -7.72
C VAL A 53 -0.38 -19.27 -7.98
N PRO A 54 -0.57 -20.02 -9.08
CA PRO A 54 0.31 -21.15 -9.42
C PRO A 54 1.65 -20.64 -9.95
N LEU A 55 2.76 -21.02 -9.30
CA LEU A 55 4.13 -20.58 -9.64
C LEU A 55 4.99 -21.67 -10.31
N GLY A 56 4.43 -22.84 -10.61
CA GLY A 56 5.20 -23.96 -11.19
C GLY A 56 5.85 -23.65 -12.53
N ASP A 57 5.18 -22.87 -13.37
CA ASP A 57 5.75 -22.41 -14.65
C ASP A 57 6.88 -21.40 -14.43
N ASP A 58 6.75 -20.52 -13.43
CA ASP A 58 7.77 -19.52 -13.10
C ASP A 58 9.09 -20.17 -12.63
N VAL A 59 9.01 -21.26 -11.86
CA VAL A 59 10.19 -22.04 -11.47
C VAL A 59 10.91 -22.58 -12.71
N ARG A 60 10.16 -23.15 -13.66
CA ARG A 60 10.72 -23.67 -14.91
C ARG A 60 11.34 -22.54 -15.75
N ASP A 61 10.65 -21.42 -15.86
CA ASP A 61 11.12 -20.26 -16.61
C ASP A 61 12.41 -19.70 -15.99
N TRP A 62 12.43 -19.53 -14.69
CA TRP A 62 13.62 -19.09 -13.97
C TRP A 62 14.83 -19.98 -14.18
N GLN A 63 14.63 -21.31 -14.17
CA GLN A 63 15.73 -22.27 -14.31
C GLN A 63 16.22 -22.44 -15.75
N LYS A 64 15.31 -22.36 -16.75
CA LYS A 64 15.61 -22.84 -18.11
C LYS A 64 15.32 -21.86 -19.24
N ASN A 65 14.35 -20.96 -19.09
CA ASN A 65 13.82 -20.18 -20.20
C ASN A 65 14.26 -18.71 -20.17
N LEU A 66 14.66 -18.20 -19.00
CA LEU A 66 15.17 -16.84 -18.87
C LEU A 66 16.67 -16.78 -19.20
N SER A 67 17.06 -15.78 -19.99
CA SER A 67 18.46 -15.41 -20.16
C SER A 67 19.03 -14.78 -18.88
N GLU A 68 20.36 -14.76 -18.75
CA GLU A 68 21.01 -14.13 -17.59
C GLU A 68 20.71 -12.64 -17.48
N SER A 69 20.51 -11.93 -18.60
CA SER A 69 20.11 -10.52 -18.60
C SER A 69 18.67 -10.33 -18.09
N GLU A 70 17.74 -11.22 -18.47
CA GLU A 70 16.37 -11.20 -17.95
C GLU A 70 16.32 -11.49 -16.45
N LYS A 71 17.06 -12.51 -15.99
CA LYS A 71 17.18 -12.82 -14.55
C LYS A 71 17.76 -11.64 -13.78
N ASN A 72 18.82 -11.00 -14.30
CA ASN A 72 19.42 -9.84 -13.67
C ASN A 72 18.40 -8.68 -13.56
N LEU A 73 17.67 -8.37 -14.64
CA LEU A 73 16.63 -7.34 -14.64
C LEU A 73 15.57 -7.62 -13.57
N LEU A 74 15.02 -8.85 -13.55
CA LEU A 74 14.03 -9.27 -12.57
C LEU A 74 14.57 -9.18 -11.13
N THR A 75 15.81 -9.64 -10.91
CA THR A 75 16.47 -9.58 -9.60
C THR A 75 16.56 -8.14 -9.09
N GLN A 76 16.92 -7.18 -9.95
CA GLN A 76 17.00 -5.77 -9.54
C GLN A 76 15.62 -5.22 -9.14
N ILE A 77 14.56 -5.59 -9.88
CA ILE A 77 13.20 -5.14 -9.56
C ILE A 77 12.72 -5.84 -8.28
N PHE A 78 12.99 -7.12 -8.10
CA PHE A 78 12.61 -7.85 -6.88
C PHE A 78 13.28 -7.28 -5.63
N ARG A 79 14.56 -6.90 -5.69
CA ARG A 79 15.25 -6.19 -4.59
C ARG A 79 14.54 -4.91 -4.19
N PHE A 80 13.96 -4.21 -5.15
CA PHE A 80 13.15 -3.04 -4.86
C PHE A 80 11.85 -3.41 -4.13
N PHE A 81 11.12 -4.42 -4.60
CA PHE A 81 9.84 -4.82 -4.01
C PHE A 81 9.97 -5.48 -2.64
N THR A 82 11.06 -6.16 -2.33
CA THR A 82 11.25 -6.79 -1.00
C THR A 82 11.12 -5.81 0.16
N GLN A 83 11.30 -4.52 -0.08
CA GLN A 83 11.22 -3.50 0.95
C GLN A 83 10.13 -2.45 0.68
N ALA A 84 9.74 -2.22 -0.57
CA ALA A 84 8.82 -1.14 -0.92
C ALA A 84 7.50 -1.22 -0.15
N ASP A 85 6.83 -2.37 -0.16
CA ASP A 85 5.53 -2.55 0.48
C ASP A 85 5.62 -2.54 2.01
N VAL A 86 6.77 -2.94 2.57
CA VAL A 86 7.05 -2.77 4.01
C VAL A 86 7.10 -1.30 4.39
N GLU A 87 7.76 -0.47 3.56
CA GLU A 87 7.83 0.99 3.78
C GLU A 87 6.46 1.65 3.61
N VAL A 88 5.68 1.22 2.61
CA VAL A 88 4.31 1.69 2.39
C VAL A 88 3.42 1.37 3.59
N ASN A 89 3.45 0.14 4.07
CA ASN A 89 2.75 -0.28 5.29
C ASN A 89 3.15 0.60 6.49
N ASN A 90 4.46 0.83 6.69
CA ASN A 90 4.98 1.67 7.75
C ASN A 90 4.50 3.13 7.63
N CYS A 91 4.39 3.69 6.43
CA CYS A 91 3.85 5.03 6.23
C CYS A 91 2.41 5.14 6.74
N TYR A 92 1.56 4.16 6.43
CA TYR A 92 0.20 4.13 6.97
C TYR A 92 0.19 4.04 8.49
N LEU A 93 0.88 3.04 9.06
CA LEU A 93 0.77 2.70 10.47
C LEU A 93 1.52 3.65 11.41
N ARG A 94 2.71 4.12 11.01
CA ARG A 94 3.58 4.93 11.89
C ARG A 94 3.41 6.42 11.71
N HIS A 95 3.03 6.87 10.51
CA HIS A 95 2.92 8.29 10.21
C HIS A 95 1.46 8.74 10.10
N TYR A 96 0.68 8.20 9.17
CA TYR A 96 -0.62 8.77 8.83
C TYR A 96 -1.73 8.44 9.81
N THR A 97 -1.81 7.22 10.37
CA THR A 97 -2.81 6.86 11.39
C THR A 97 -2.62 7.65 12.69
N THR A 98 -1.45 8.21 12.93
CA THR A 98 -1.18 9.06 14.11
C THR A 98 -1.76 10.47 13.97
N VAL A 99 -1.91 10.97 12.74
CA VAL A 99 -2.33 12.36 12.46
C VAL A 99 -3.75 12.48 11.92
N PHE A 100 -4.22 11.56 11.10
CA PHE A 100 -5.60 11.55 10.63
C PHE A 100 -6.52 10.91 11.68
N LYS A 101 -7.66 11.54 11.97
CA LYS A 101 -8.47 11.22 13.15
C LYS A 101 -9.86 10.65 12.88
N PRO A 102 -10.57 10.97 11.77
CA PRO A 102 -11.91 10.44 11.54
C PRO A 102 -11.91 8.91 11.42
N THR A 103 -12.90 8.25 12.01
CA THR A 103 -13.00 6.78 12.07
C THR A 103 -12.95 6.13 10.69
N GLU A 104 -13.71 6.68 9.72
CA GLU A 104 -13.74 6.16 8.35
C GLU A 104 -12.40 6.28 7.63
N VAL A 105 -11.62 7.32 7.94
CA VAL A 105 -10.26 7.51 7.39
C VAL A 105 -9.31 6.47 7.97
N LEU A 106 -9.39 6.23 9.28
CA LEU A 106 -8.59 5.19 9.93
C LEU A 106 -8.96 3.78 9.43
N MET A 107 -10.25 3.50 9.22
CA MET A 107 -10.70 2.25 8.62
C MET A 107 -10.08 2.03 7.26
N MET A 108 -10.12 3.04 6.38
CA MET A 108 -9.51 3.00 5.05
C MET A 108 -8.01 2.73 5.12
N MET A 109 -7.27 3.51 5.90
CA MET A 109 -5.82 3.38 6.02
C MET A 109 -5.40 2.03 6.61
N THR A 110 -6.17 1.50 7.55
CA THR A 110 -5.91 0.17 8.13
C THR A 110 -6.14 -0.93 7.10
N ALA A 111 -7.17 -0.81 6.26
CA ALA A 111 -7.41 -1.77 5.18
C ALA A 111 -6.27 -1.74 4.14
N PHE A 112 -5.77 -0.55 3.79
CA PHE A 112 -4.63 -0.41 2.90
C PHE A 112 -3.38 -1.03 3.50
N ALA A 113 -3.04 -0.69 4.75
CA ALA A 113 -1.92 -1.31 5.45
C ALA A 113 -2.05 -2.84 5.55
N SER A 114 -3.25 -3.38 5.74
CA SER A 114 -3.50 -4.82 5.71
C SER A 114 -3.25 -5.42 4.33
N MET A 115 -3.62 -4.74 3.25
CA MET A 115 -3.37 -5.20 1.89
C MET A 115 -1.88 -5.25 1.57
N GLU A 116 -1.09 -4.29 2.06
CA GLU A 116 0.37 -4.33 1.91
C GLU A 116 1.01 -5.57 2.53
N THR A 117 0.43 -6.14 3.58
CA THR A 117 0.92 -7.42 4.12
C THR A 117 0.68 -8.59 3.17
N VAL A 118 -0.38 -8.55 2.38
CA VAL A 118 -0.65 -9.55 1.32
C VAL A 118 0.36 -9.40 0.18
N HIS A 119 0.70 -8.15 -0.21
CA HIS A 119 1.70 -7.89 -1.24
C HIS A 119 3.08 -8.39 -0.80
N VAL A 120 3.53 -8.07 0.42
CA VAL A 120 4.78 -8.58 1.00
C VAL A 120 4.81 -10.11 0.98
N ALA A 121 3.72 -10.76 1.43
CA ALA A 121 3.62 -12.21 1.42
C ALA A 121 3.68 -12.81 0.01
N ALA A 122 3.07 -12.14 -0.99
CA ALA A 122 3.06 -12.60 -2.38
C ALA A 122 4.44 -12.52 -3.02
N TYR A 123 5.17 -11.43 -2.81
CA TYR A 123 6.54 -11.33 -3.31
C TYR A 123 7.48 -12.30 -2.59
N SER A 124 7.33 -12.47 -1.27
CA SER A 124 8.10 -13.48 -0.53
C SER A 124 7.84 -14.88 -1.08
N HIS A 125 6.57 -15.25 -1.28
CA HIS A 125 6.19 -16.53 -1.84
C HIS A 125 6.77 -16.76 -3.25
N LEU A 126 6.75 -15.74 -4.12
CA LEU A 126 7.36 -15.80 -5.44
C LEU A 126 8.87 -16.05 -5.35
N LEU A 127 9.58 -15.24 -4.56
CA LEU A 127 11.04 -15.30 -4.45
C LEU A 127 11.52 -16.62 -3.85
N ASP A 128 10.87 -17.11 -2.81
CA ASP A 128 11.15 -18.40 -2.19
C ASP A 128 10.92 -19.55 -3.19
N THR A 129 9.81 -19.49 -3.93
CA THR A 129 9.43 -20.53 -4.88
C THR A 129 10.40 -20.63 -6.06
N ILE A 130 10.90 -19.51 -6.58
CA ILE A 130 11.92 -19.54 -7.66
C ILE A 130 13.35 -19.81 -7.14
N GLY A 131 13.53 -19.88 -5.82
CA GLY A 131 14.81 -20.23 -5.17
C GLY A 131 15.79 -19.07 -5.08
N MET A 132 15.31 -17.84 -4.90
CA MET A 132 16.19 -16.69 -4.66
C MET A 132 16.86 -16.78 -3.28
N PRO A 133 18.17 -16.49 -3.18
CA PRO A 133 18.87 -16.56 -1.90
C PRO A 133 18.44 -15.43 -0.96
N GLU A 134 18.38 -15.69 0.35
CA GLU A 134 17.99 -14.71 1.38
C GLU A 134 18.82 -13.42 1.33
N SER A 135 20.06 -13.48 0.85
CA SER A 135 20.90 -12.29 0.68
C SER A 135 20.31 -11.22 -0.22
N GLU A 136 19.37 -11.59 -1.11
CA GLU A 136 18.70 -10.66 -2.04
C GLU A 136 17.72 -9.74 -1.32
N TYR A 137 17.12 -10.19 -0.22
CA TYR A 137 16.18 -9.36 0.56
C TYR A 137 16.82 -8.12 1.19
N SER A 138 18.12 -8.17 1.47
CA SER A 138 18.88 -7.03 2.02
C SER A 138 19.72 -6.29 0.96
N ALA A 139 19.77 -6.80 -0.26
CA ALA A 139 20.68 -6.29 -1.29
C ALA A 139 20.35 -4.86 -1.76
N PHE A 140 19.08 -4.42 -1.59
CA PHE A 140 18.66 -3.04 -1.90
C PHE A 140 19.47 -1.99 -1.11
N MET A 141 19.93 -2.30 0.09
CA MET A 141 20.74 -1.41 0.93
C MET A 141 22.13 -1.09 0.34
N LYS A 142 22.57 -1.87 -0.66
CA LYS A 142 23.84 -1.63 -1.36
C LYS A 142 23.72 -0.53 -2.44
N TYR A 143 22.49 -0.14 -2.79
CA TYR A 143 22.23 0.88 -3.79
C TYR A 143 21.89 2.20 -3.10
N LYS A 144 22.69 3.22 -3.36
CA LYS A 144 22.56 4.52 -2.71
C LYS A 144 21.15 5.10 -2.84
N GLU A 145 20.59 5.06 -4.04
CA GLU A 145 19.27 5.62 -4.35
C GLU A 145 18.14 4.91 -3.59
N MET A 146 18.23 3.59 -3.48
CA MET A 146 17.26 2.79 -2.71
C MET A 146 17.38 3.05 -1.22
N LYS A 147 18.63 3.13 -0.72
CA LYS A 147 18.90 3.45 0.67
C LYS A 147 18.45 4.87 1.04
N ASP A 148 18.75 5.85 0.21
CA ASP A 148 18.35 7.25 0.45
C ASP A 148 16.83 7.38 0.50
N LYS A 149 16.08 6.67 -0.36
CA LYS A 149 14.62 6.60 -0.32
C LYS A 149 14.14 5.98 0.98
N TYR A 150 14.70 4.84 1.37
CA TYR A 150 14.38 4.17 2.61
C TYR A 150 14.56 5.12 3.81
N ASP A 151 15.75 5.72 3.93
CA ASP A 151 16.07 6.66 5.01
C ASP A 151 15.11 7.87 5.03
N TYR A 152 14.72 8.38 3.86
CA TYR A 152 13.78 9.48 3.74
C TYR A 152 12.38 9.10 4.25
N MET A 153 11.85 7.94 3.85
CA MET A 153 10.51 7.49 4.26
C MET A 153 10.44 7.15 5.75
N GLN A 154 11.53 6.60 6.33
CA GLN A 154 11.61 6.35 7.78
C GLN A 154 11.53 7.65 8.60
N ASN A 155 11.96 8.77 8.04
CA ASN A 155 12.06 10.06 8.70
C ASN A 155 10.99 11.07 8.24
N PHE A 156 9.83 10.60 7.79
CA PHE A 156 8.72 11.49 7.43
C PHE A 156 8.34 12.40 8.59
N ASN A 157 8.36 13.71 8.33
CA ASN A 157 7.88 14.70 9.28
C ASN A 157 6.37 14.93 9.07
N VAL A 158 5.59 14.77 10.13
CA VAL A 158 4.13 14.96 10.13
C VAL A 158 3.68 15.97 11.21
N ASN A 159 4.58 16.85 11.66
CA ASN A 159 4.32 17.78 12.75
C ASN A 159 3.49 19.00 12.35
N SER A 160 3.47 19.36 11.08
CA SER A 160 2.68 20.46 10.53
C SER A 160 1.77 19.99 9.38
N LYS A 161 0.73 20.77 9.06
CA LYS A 161 -0.12 20.50 7.90
C LYS A 161 0.67 20.51 6.58
N GLU A 162 1.66 21.38 6.49
CA GLU A 162 2.54 21.49 5.33
C GLU A 162 3.41 20.24 5.20
N ASP A 163 4.00 19.77 6.30
CA ASP A 163 4.80 18.54 6.30
C ASP A 163 3.95 17.33 5.94
N ILE A 164 2.76 17.20 6.52
CA ILE A 164 1.81 16.14 6.17
C ILE A 164 1.49 16.17 4.67
N ALA A 165 1.18 17.35 4.12
CA ALA A 165 0.86 17.49 2.69
C ALA A 165 2.05 17.10 1.79
N LYS A 166 3.27 17.50 2.16
CA LYS A 166 4.49 17.14 1.42
C LYS A 166 4.73 15.62 1.44
N THR A 167 4.66 15.00 2.62
CA THR A 167 4.89 13.55 2.73
C THR A 167 3.82 12.76 1.99
N VAL A 168 2.54 13.14 2.10
CA VAL A 168 1.44 12.51 1.34
C VAL A 168 1.66 12.66 -0.17
N ALA A 169 2.07 13.82 -0.65
CA ALA A 169 2.34 14.03 -2.07
C ALA A 169 3.50 13.15 -2.57
N VAL A 170 4.61 13.07 -1.81
CA VAL A 170 5.74 12.19 -2.16
C VAL A 170 5.31 10.72 -2.12
N PHE A 171 4.64 10.32 -1.06
CA PHE A 171 4.18 8.95 -0.87
C PHE A 171 3.22 8.51 -1.99
N SER A 172 2.14 9.26 -2.24
CA SER A 172 1.12 8.84 -3.20
C SER A 172 1.53 9.04 -4.65
N ALA A 173 2.13 10.19 -5.01
CA ALA A 173 2.44 10.49 -6.40
C ALA A 173 3.72 9.79 -6.90
N PHE A 174 4.78 9.78 -6.09
CA PHE A 174 6.07 9.24 -6.53
C PHE A 174 6.26 7.78 -6.13
N THR A 175 5.94 7.40 -4.91
CA THR A 175 6.13 6.01 -4.44
C THR A 175 5.05 5.11 -5.00
N GLU A 176 3.80 5.36 -4.66
CA GLU A 176 2.65 4.54 -5.07
C GLU A 176 2.28 4.73 -6.54
N GLY A 177 2.36 5.96 -7.04
CA GLY A 177 2.02 6.26 -8.42
C GLY A 177 3.13 5.90 -9.40
N LEU A 178 4.17 6.73 -9.51
CA LEU A 178 5.15 6.64 -10.59
C LEU A 178 6.04 5.39 -10.49
N GLN A 179 6.62 5.12 -9.33
CA GLN A 179 7.68 4.13 -9.18
C GLN A 179 7.15 2.69 -9.27
N LEU A 180 6.04 2.40 -8.61
CA LEU A 180 5.40 1.08 -8.67
C LEU A 180 4.90 0.77 -10.08
N PHE A 181 4.17 1.68 -10.72
CA PHE A 181 3.63 1.44 -12.05
C PHE A 181 4.71 1.29 -13.13
N ALA A 182 5.82 2.01 -13.05
CA ALA A 182 6.95 1.81 -13.94
C ALA A 182 7.52 0.38 -13.81
N SER A 183 7.67 -0.11 -12.58
CA SER A 183 8.14 -1.46 -12.31
C SER A 183 7.13 -2.52 -12.78
N PHE A 184 5.85 -2.32 -12.53
CA PHE A 184 4.78 -3.22 -13.02
C PHE A 184 4.76 -3.33 -14.55
N ALA A 185 4.96 -2.23 -15.27
CA ALA A 185 5.01 -2.24 -16.73
C ALA A 185 6.16 -3.12 -17.25
N ILE A 186 7.32 -3.12 -16.58
CA ILE A 186 8.44 -3.98 -16.93
C ILE A 186 8.11 -5.44 -16.62
N LEU A 187 7.60 -5.75 -15.42
CA LEU A 187 7.28 -7.11 -15.00
C LEU A 187 6.18 -7.73 -15.89
N LEU A 188 5.12 -6.98 -16.20
CA LEU A 188 4.01 -7.43 -17.05
C LEU A 188 4.40 -7.64 -18.51
N ASN A 189 5.59 -7.18 -18.92
CA ASN A 189 6.10 -7.52 -20.26
C ASN A 189 6.50 -8.99 -20.38
N PHE A 190 6.94 -9.66 -19.33
CA PHE A 190 7.33 -11.06 -19.36
C PHE A 190 6.18 -12.01 -19.72
N PRO A 191 4.99 -11.95 -19.10
CA PRO A 191 3.83 -12.75 -19.52
C PRO A 191 3.43 -12.54 -20.99
N ARG A 192 3.61 -11.34 -21.54
CA ARG A 192 3.37 -11.09 -22.98
C ARG A 192 4.26 -11.94 -23.89
N HIS A 193 5.44 -12.32 -23.40
CA HIS A 193 6.38 -13.21 -24.06
C HIS A 193 6.29 -14.65 -23.56
N ASN A 194 5.17 -15.00 -22.92
CA ASN A 194 4.90 -16.34 -22.40
C ASN A 194 5.90 -16.81 -21.32
N LYS A 195 6.46 -15.87 -20.54
CA LYS A 195 7.39 -16.11 -19.44
C LYS A 195 6.84 -15.57 -18.13
N MET A 196 7.18 -16.20 -17.00
CA MET A 196 6.87 -15.70 -15.64
C MET A 196 5.39 -15.34 -15.45
N LYS A 197 4.50 -16.24 -15.81
CA LYS A 197 3.04 -15.99 -15.82
C LYS A 197 2.45 -15.85 -14.42
N GLY A 198 2.93 -16.63 -13.45
CA GLY A 198 2.51 -16.53 -12.05
C GLY A 198 2.95 -15.20 -11.45
N MET A 199 4.19 -14.77 -11.69
CA MET A 199 4.64 -13.42 -11.36
C MET A 199 3.72 -12.36 -11.98
N GLY A 200 3.36 -12.51 -13.24
CA GLY A 200 2.43 -11.61 -13.92
C GLY A 200 1.05 -11.56 -13.27
N GLN A 201 0.56 -12.69 -12.78
CA GLN A 201 -0.70 -12.77 -12.05
C GLN A 201 -0.59 -12.05 -10.69
N ILE A 202 0.48 -12.26 -9.93
CA ILE A 202 0.76 -11.53 -8.68
C ILE A 202 0.76 -10.02 -8.96
N VAL A 203 1.57 -9.56 -9.94
CA VAL A 203 1.67 -8.14 -10.30
C VAL A 203 0.32 -7.55 -10.72
N THR A 204 -0.51 -8.33 -11.43
CA THR A 204 -1.86 -7.89 -11.81
C THR A 204 -2.76 -7.73 -10.59
N SER A 205 -2.72 -8.67 -9.64
CA SER A 205 -3.51 -8.60 -8.39
C SER A 205 -3.05 -7.43 -7.52
N VAL A 206 -1.75 -7.24 -7.35
CA VAL A 206 -1.18 -6.08 -6.64
C VAL A 206 -1.58 -4.78 -7.34
N SER A 207 -1.41 -4.68 -8.66
CA SER A 207 -1.79 -3.49 -9.44
C SER A 207 -3.28 -3.16 -9.30
N TYR A 208 -4.15 -4.17 -9.31
CA TYR A 208 -5.59 -3.98 -9.15
C TYR A 208 -5.94 -3.42 -7.78
N THR A 209 -5.31 -3.92 -6.71
CA THR A 209 -5.51 -3.39 -5.35
C THR A 209 -5.02 -1.96 -5.22
N HIS A 210 -3.88 -1.60 -5.83
CA HIS A 210 -3.38 -0.23 -5.86
C HIS A 210 -4.25 0.73 -6.69
N LEU A 211 -4.78 0.31 -7.82
CA LEU A 211 -5.68 1.13 -8.65
C LEU A 211 -7.01 1.45 -7.94
N THR A 212 -7.43 0.62 -7.01
CA THR A 212 -8.62 0.86 -6.19
C THR A 212 -8.34 1.72 -4.97
N LEU A 213 -7.06 2.01 -4.68
CA LEU A 213 -6.68 3.03 -3.70
C LEU A 213 -7.13 4.41 -4.22
N PRO A 214 -7.61 5.31 -3.35
CA PRO A 214 -7.99 6.67 -3.74
C PRO A 214 -6.78 7.57 -4.07
N THR A 215 -5.65 7.00 -4.48
CA THR A 215 -4.52 7.70 -5.05
C THR A 215 -4.85 8.26 -6.44
N THR A 216 -5.85 7.72 -7.12
CA THR A 216 -6.49 8.34 -8.26
C THR A 216 -7.55 9.33 -7.79
N PHE A 217 -7.14 10.44 -7.18
CA PHE A 217 -8.03 11.59 -7.09
C PHE A 217 -8.36 12.01 -8.52
N GLY A 218 -9.59 11.69 -8.94
CA GLY A 218 -10.14 12.27 -10.14
C GLY A 218 -10.10 13.79 -9.98
N VAL A 219 -9.28 14.44 -10.79
CA VAL A 219 -9.31 15.89 -11.01
C VAL A 219 -10.60 16.21 -11.74
#